data_ffdb8f065e073202373df3fd30b75437
#
_entry.id   ffdb8f065e073202373df3fd30b75437
#
_cell.length_a   1.000
_cell.length_b   1.000
_cell.length_c   1.000
_cell.angle_alpha   90.00
_cell.angle_beta   90.00
_cell.angle_gamma   90.00
#
_symmetry.space_group_name_H-M   'P 1'
#
loop_
_entity.id
_entity.type
_entity.pdbx_description
1 polymer ?
#
loop_
_entity_poly.entity_id
_entity_poly.type
_entity_poly.pdbx_seq_one_letter_code
_entity_poly.pdbx_strand_id
1 'polypeptide(L)'
;MTTTLMKTCLLGMAGAMTFSLVACGNNSSSNGTPASTTVARSSTSVTASPTPVEHEQTKAPKHLSQDDFTKAISSKKINNQTFTIVDNSQIAAQMNQVTKVMSQAKISPAECGKILKQSISSVTGGELNNIISAIGSDQSAPTTVTFNTTMSSRQKKSFETEDKQFSKCGHVAMDLQGHKTTMTMKLTPIKGYQDISKKASLYTTVSSSGNGPKTSSYQAYVWLNDDQMIQVTAQDAQTAQSTLKSALNALGIVEK
;
A
#
# COMPACT_ATOMS: atom_id res chain seq x y z
N MET A 1 -31.18 -17.07 10.67
CA MET A 1 -30.22 -16.41 11.59
C MET A 1 -28.85 -16.41 10.95
N THR A 2 -28.60 -15.58 9.93
CA THR A 2 -27.32 -15.60 9.17
C THR A 2 -27.05 -14.23 8.53
N THR A 3 -27.20 -13.13 9.29
CA THR A 3 -27.09 -11.78 8.70
C THR A 3 -26.09 -10.85 9.44
N THR A 4 -25.22 -11.37 10.31
CA THR A 4 -24.40 -10.51 11.18
C THR A 4 -22.90 -10.48 10.81
N LEU A 5 -22.43 -11.25 9.85
CA LEU A 5 -20.98 -11.41 9.57
C LEU A 5 -20.40 -10.53 8.45
N MET A 6 -21.19 -9.69 7.80
CA MET A 6 -20.72 -8.89 6.63
C MET A 6 -20.29 -7.45 6.96
N LYS A 7 -20.21 -7.05 8.22
CA LYS A 7 -20.11 -5.62 8.59
C LYS A 7 -18.72 -5.05 8.79
N THR A 8 -17.64 -5.83 8.73
CA THR A 8 -16.33 -5.33 9.19
C THR A 8 -15.22 -5.22 8.13
N CYS A 9 -15.44 -5.67 6.90
CA CYS A 9 -14.37 -5.74 5.87
C CYS A 9 -14.25 -4.53 4.92
N LEU A 10 -14.99 -3.44 5.13
CA LEU A 10 -15.18 -2.41 4.09
C LEU A 10 -14.34 -1.13 4.24
N LEU A 11 -13.40 -1.06 5.17
CA LEU A 11 -12.85 0.23 5.60
C LEU A 11 -11.38 0.51 5.22
N GLY A 12 -10.79 -0.26 4.33
CA GLY A 12 -9.40 -0.07 3.92
C GLY A 12 -9.15 0.65 2.59
N MET A 13 -10.16 1.29 2.00
CA MET A 13 -10.09 1.69 0.60
C MET A 13 -10.35 3.17 0.35
N ALA A 14 -9.41 4.02 0.64
CA ALA A 14 -9.41 5.35 0.06
C ALA A 14 -7.97 5.85 -0.07
N GLY A 15 -7.42 5.68 -1.21
CA GLY A 15 -6.19 6.33 -1.61
C GLY A 15 -5.39 5.48 -2.57
N ALA A 16 -5.13 6.01 -3.75
CA ALA A 16 -4.31 5.45 -4.81
C ALA A 16 -4.50 3.93 -4.98
N MET A 17 -5.52 3.57 -5.70
CA MET A 17 -5.78 2.30 -6.42
C MET A 17 -4.90 1.11 -6.06
N THR A 18 -5.03 0.61 -4.86
CA THR A 18 -4.33 -0.60 -4.49
C THR A 18 -5.11 -1.37 -3.46
N PHE A 19 -5.36 -2.59 -3.82
CA PHE A 19 -6.17 -3.53 -3.10
C PHE A 19 -5.44 -4.05 -1.88
N SER A 20 -5.92 -3.67 -0.70
CA SER A 20 -5.61 -4.46 0.50
C SER A 20 -6.64 -5.59 0.58
N LEU A 21 -6.25 -6.77 0.13
CA LEU A 21 -6.96 -8.00 0.40
C LEU A 21 -6.84 -8.31 1.90
N VAL A 22 -7.65 -7.67 2.72
CA VAL A 22 -7.75 -8.07 4.13
C VAL A 22 -8.62 -9.31 4.18
N ALA A 23 -7.97 -10.47 4.30
CA ALA A 23 -8.66 -11.71 4.65
C ALA A 23 -9.28 -11.53 6.04
N CYS A 24 -10.61 -11.61 6.14
CA CYS A 24 -11.32 -11.63 7.42
C CYS A 24 -11.03 -12.96 8.14
N GLY A 25 -10.00 -12.98 8.97
CA GLY A 25 -9.68 -14.07 9.87
C GLY A 25 -10.27 -13.80 11.26
N ASN A 26 -10.90 -14.82 11.83
CA ASN A 26 -11.55 -14.85 13.13
C ASN A 26 -10.53 -14.60 14.26
N ASN A 27 -10.72 -13.57 15.08
CA ASN A 27 -9.90 -13.32 16.26
C ASN A 27 -10.44 -14.08 17.47
N SER A 28 -9.67 -15.04 17.95
CA SER A 28 -9.77 -15.56 19.32
C SER A 28 -8.69 -14.90 20.17
N SER A 29 -9.15 -14.25 21.25
CA SER A 29 -8.30 -13.56 22.22
C SER A 29 -7.39 -14.53 22.99
N SER A 30 -6.14 -14.16 23.23
CA SER A 30 -5.38 -14.63 24.39
C SER A 30 -4.46 -13.53 24.92
N ASN A 31 -4.64 -13.23 26.21
CA ASN A 31 -3.85 -12.32 27.03
C ASN A 31 -2.41 -12.81 27.20
N GLY A 32 -1.46 -11.91 27.10
CA GLY A 32 -0.07 -12.13 27.47
C GLY A 32 0.61 -10.83 27.90
N THR A 33 0.96 -10.75 29.16
CA THR A 33 1.59 -9.64 29.89
C THR A 33 3.03 -9.36 29.41
N PRO A 34 3.52 -8.10 29.40
CA PRO A 34 4.87 -7.77 28.93
C PRO A 34 5.90 -7.87 30.07
N ALA A 35 7.06 -8.43 29.76
CA ALA A 35 8.26 -8.35 30.60
C ALA A 35 9.21 -7.28 30.05
N SER A 36 9.52 -6.30 30.90
CA SER A 36 10.57 -5.30 30.72
C SER A 36 11.95 -5.93 30.84
N THR A 37 12.86 -5.60 29.94
CA THR A 37 14.29 -5.78 30.18
C THR A 37 15.07 -4.57 29.66
N THR A 38 15.61 -3.82 30.60
CA THR A 38 16.54 -2.71 30.43
C THR A 38 17.95 -3.27 30.20
N VAL A 39 18.66 -2.86 29.17
CA VAL A 39 20.13 -3.05 29.08
C VAL A 39 20.81 -1.79 28.52
N ALA A 40 21.95 -1.49 29.17
CA ALA A 40 22.72 -0.28 29.21
C ALA A 40 23.51 0.06 27.92
N ARG A 41 23.79 1.37 27.82
CA ARG A 41 24.71 2.04 26.88
C ARG A 41 26.16 1.55 27.00
N SER A 42 26.83 1.47 25.87
CA SER A 42 28.27 1.73 25.79
C SER A 42 28.57 2.54 24.54
N SER A 43 29.09 3.73 24.76
CA SER A 43 29.60 4.65 23.77
C SER A 43 31.05 4.28 23.41
N THR A 44 31.33 4.12 22.13
CA THR A 44 32.71 4.25 21.61
C THR A 44 32.65 5.04 20.32
N SER A 45 33.20 6.24 20.40
CA SER A 45 33.44 7.14 19.26
C SER A 45 34.71 6.68 18.54
N VAL A 46 34.57 6.35 17.25
CA VAL A 46 35.70 6.25 16.33
C VAL A 46 35.47 7.21 15.19
N THR A 47 36.27 8.28 15.15
CA THR A 47 36.34 9.25 14.07
C THR A 47 37.07 8.60 12.90
N ALA A 48 36.32 8.24 11.84
CA ALA A 48 36.88 7.85 10.55
C ALA A 48 36.59 8.98 9.54
N SER A 49 37.65 9.50 8.93
CA SER A 49 37.62 10.45 7.83
C SER A 49 36.86 9.88 6.63
N PRO A 50 35.95 10.63 5.99
CA PRO A 50 35.23 10.11 4.85
C PRO A 50 36.14 10.08 3.61
N THR A 51 36.42 8.88 3.13
CA THR A 51 36.91 8.66 1.78
C THR A 51 35.79 9.06 0.80
N PRO A 52 36.06 9.74 -0.32
CA PRO A 52 35.03 10.03 -1.32
C PRO A 52 34.51 8.72 -1.89
N VAL A 53 33.26 8.44 -1.62
CA VAL A 53 32.54 7.33 -2.29
C VAL A 53 32.25 7.81 -3.70
N GLU A 54 32.94 7.20 -4.65
CA GLU A 54 32.66 7.32 -6.08
C GLU A 54 31.20 6.88 -6.29
N HIS A 55 30.32 7.81 -6.66
CA HIS A 55 28.92 7.51 -6.98
C HIS A 55 28.90 6.68 -8.27
N GLU A 56 28.80 5.37 -8.11
CA GLU A 56 28.47 4.48 -9.21
C GLU A 56 27.12 4.96 -9.80
N GLN A 57 27.14 5.37 -11.08
CA GLN A 57 25.94 5.82 -11.79
C GLN A 57 24.93 4.67 -11.79
N THR A 58 23.92 4.79 -10.96
CA THR A 58 22.78 3.86 -10.91
C THR A 58 22.09 3.87 -12.26
N LYS A 59 22.26 2.77 -12.98
CA LYS A 59 21.61 2.53 -14.27
C LYS A 59 20.11 2.60 -14.07
N ALA A 60 19.40 3.36 -14.92
CA ALA A 60 17.93 3.42 -14.88
C ALA A 60 17.34 2.00 -14.78
N PRO A 61 16.38 1.76 -13.87
CA PRO A 61 15.87 0.41 -13.65
C PRO A 61 15.30 -0.16 -14.97
N LYS A 62 15.68 -1.41 -15.27
CA LYS A 62 15.16 -2.14 -16.43
C LYS A 62 13.63 -2.20 -16.33
N HIS A 63 12.95 -2.05 -17.47
CA HIS A 63 11.51 -2.30 -17.53
C HIS A 63 11.22 -3.76 -17.17
N LEU A 64 10.42 -3.99 -16.13
CA LEU A 64 10.09 -5.30 -15.58
C LEU A 64 8.81 -5.84 -16.20
N SER A 65 8.79 -7.15 -16.47
CA SER A 65 7.58 -7.87 -16.86
C SER A 65 6.82 -8.40 -15.64
N GLN A 66 5.58 -8.88 -15.85
CA GLN A 66 4.84 -9.63 -14.82
C GLN A 66 5.57 -10.92 -14.41
N ASP A 67 6.25 -11.57 -15.36
CA ASP A 67 7.03 -12.79 -15.10
C ASP A 67 8.25 -12.49 -14.22
N ASP A 68 8.97 -11.38 -14.46
CA ASP A 68 10.08 -10.94 -13.60
C ASP A 68 9.59 -10.72 -12.17
N PHE A 69 8.45 -10.06 -12.00
CA PHE A 69 7.83 -9.84 -10.69
C PHE A 69 7.43 -11.17 -10.04
N THR A 70 6.68 -12.01 -10.75
CA THR A 70 6.21 -13.31 -10.25
C THR A 70 7.38 -14.15 -9.79
N LYS A 71 8.41 -14.30 -10.63
CA LYS A 71 9.60 -15.07 -10.31
C LYS A 71 10.34 -14.52 -9.09
N ALA A 72 10.53 -13.22 -9.01
CA ALA A 72 11.25 -12.59 -7.90
C ALA A 72 10.51 -12.72 -6.57
N ILE A 73 9.19 -12.47 -6.57
CA ILE A 73 8.37 -12.43 -5.36
C ILE A 73 8.02 -13.83 -4.84
N SER A 74 7.78 -14.80 -5.75
CA SER A 74 7.44 -16.18 -5.34
C SER A 74 8.68 -17.02 -4.95
N SER A 75 9.86 -16.71 -5.46
CA SER A 75 11.07 -17.52 -5.23
C SER A 75 11.89 -17.09 -4.02
N LYS A 76 11.62 -15.93 -3.45
CA LYS A 76 12.40 -15.36 -2.34
C LYS A 76 11.50 -15.03 -1.15
N LYS A 77 12.08 -15.05 0.04
CA LYS A 77 11.43 -14.44 1.20
C LYS A 77 11.56 -12.92 1.11
N ILE A 78 10.43 -12.24 1.14
CA ILE A 78 10.34 -10.79 1.16
C ILE A 78 10.02 -10.37 2.59
N ASN A 79 10.90 -9.65 3.24
CA ASN A 79 10.77 -9.28 4.66
C ASN A 79 10.39 -10.48 5.55
N ASN A 80 11.11 -11.62 5.37
CA ASN A 80 10.91 -12.90 6.04
C ASN A 80 9.59 -13.64 5.78
N GLN A 81 8.74 -13.15 4.89
CA GLN A 81 7.49 -13.80 4.49
C GLN A 81 7.62 -14.43 3.10
N THR A 82 6.89 -15.50 2.86
CA THR A 82 6.60 -16.02 1.52
C THR A 82 5.37 -15.32 0.96
N PHE A 83 5.33 -15.13 -0.35
CA PHE A 83 4.23 -14.46 -1.03
C PHE A 83 3.60 -15.38 -2.08
N THR A 84 2.27 -15.36 -2.14
CA THR A 84 1.47 -16.09 -3.13
C THR A 84 0.84 -15.11 -4.10
N ILE A 85 1.00 -15.35 -5.40
CA ILE A 85 0.39 -14.53 -6.45
C ILE A 85 -1.13 -14.69 -6.40
N VAL A 86 -1.84 -13.58 -6.53
CA VAL A 86 -3.30 -13.51 -6.54
C VAL A 86 -3.80 -13.54 -7.97
N ASP A 87 -4.82 -14.33 -8.23
CA ASP A 87 -5.49 -14.36 -9.53
C ASP A 87 -6.21 -13.03 -9.83
N ASN A 88 -6.00 -12.50 -11.04
CA ASN A 88 -6.60 -11.23 -11.48
C ASN A 88 -8.14 -11.26 -11.48
N SER A 89 -8.75 -12.43 -11.67
CA SER A 89 -10.21 -12.56 -11.60
C SER A 89 -10.75 -12.29 -10.20
N GLN A 90 -10.01 -12.67 -9.16
CA GLN A 90 -10.35 -12.37 -7.77
C GLN A 90 -10.23 -10.87 -7.48
N ILE A 91 -9.17 -10.23 -8.00
CA ILE A 91 -8.98 -8.77 -7.89
C ILE A 91 -10.14 -8.05 -8.58
N ALA A 92 -10.49 -8.45 -9.80
CA ALA A 92 -11.59 -7.87 -10.56
C ALA A 92 -12.95 -7.98 -9.86
N ALA A 93 -13.25 -9.16 -9.28
CA ALA A 93 -14.48 -9.39 -8.54
C ALA A 93 -14.59 -8.47 -7.32
N GLN A 94 -13.50 -8.30 -6.57
CA GLN A 94 -13.45 -7.41 -5.41
C GLN A 94 -13.60 -5.95 -5.82
N MET A 95 -12.94 -5.52 -6.91
CA MET A 95 -13.06 -4.15 -7.43
C MET A 95 -14.48 -3.80 -7.82
N ASN A 96 -15.18 -4.70 -8.50
CA ASN A 96 -16.58 -4.50 -8.85
C ASN A 96 -17.45 -4.30 -7.60
N GLN A 97 -17.18 -5.06 -6.55
CA GLN A 97 -17.88 -4.94 -5.27
C GLN A 97 -17.62 -3.58 -4.61
N VAL A 98 -16.36 -3.16 -4.56
CA VAL A 98 -15.93 -1.85 -4.03
C VAL A 98 -16.57 -0.71 -4.81
N THR A 99 -16.51 -0.77 -6.14
CA THR A 99 -17.10 0.24 -7.02
C THR A 99 -18.59 0.37 -6.76
N LYS A 100 -19.31 -0.74 -6.61
CA LYS A 100 -20.74 -0.76 -6.28
C LYS A 100 -21.03 -0.10 -4.94
N VAL A 101 -20.25 -0.42 -3.90
CA VAL A 101 -20.39 0.18 -2.57
C VAL A 101 -20.07 1.67 -2.60
N MET A 102 -18.97 2.05 -3.21
CA MET A 102 -18.54 3.46 -3.30
C MET A 102 -19.49 4.33 -4.14
N SER A 103 -20.17 3.75 -5.14
CA SER A 103 -21.19 4.48 -5.90
C SER A 103 -22.36 4.95 -5.03
N GLN A 104 -22.71 4.17 -3.99
CA GLN A 104 -23.80 4.46 -3.06
C GLN A 104 -23.37 5.35 -1.89
N ALA A 105 -22.07 5.48 -1.62
CA ALA A 105 -21.56 6.26 -0.52
C ALA A 105 -21.78 7.77 -0.73
N LYS A 106 -22.28 8.44 0.31
CA LYS A 106 -22.27 9.91 0.41
C LYS A 106 -20.94 10.32 1.05
N ILE A 107 -20.15 11.09 0.33
CA ILE A 107 -18.80 11.49 0.77
C ILE A 107 -18.76 13.00 0.91
N SER A 108 -18.21 13.46 2.02
CA SER A 108 -18.03 14.89 2.33
C SER A 108 -16.54 15.16 2.66
N PRO A 109 -15.92 16.19 2.09
CA PRO A 109 -16.50 17.13 1.12
C PRO A 109 -16.86 16.46 -0.22
N ALA A 110 -17.86 17.00 -0.93
CA ALA A 110 -18.37 16.40 -2.17
C ALA A 110 -17.31 16.31 -3.29
N GLU A 111 -16.39 17.27 -3.35
CA GLU A 111 -15.27 17.27 -4.29
C GLU A 111 -14.32 16.08 -4.04
N CYS A 112 -14.06 15.74 -2.78
CA CYS A 112 -13.27 14.57 -2.42
C CYS A 112 -13.98 13.27 -2.78
N GLY A 113 -15.31 13.24 -2.69
CA GLY A 113 -16.15 12.14 -3.16
C GLY A 113 -15.99 11.90 -4.66
N LYS A 114 -15.93 12.96 -5.48
CA LYS A 114 -15.68 12.85 -6.92
C LYS A 114 -14.29 12.25 -7.20
N ILE A 115 -13.25 12.75 -6.53
CA ILE A 115 -11.88 12.26 -6.68
C ILE A 115 -11.80 10.77 -6.32
N LEU A 116 -12.30 10.36 -5.15
CA LEU A 116 -12.27 8.97 -4.70
C LEU A 116 -13.04 8.03 -5.63
N LYS A 117 -14.23 8.42 -6.08
CA LYS A 117 -15.03 7.63 -7.02
C LYS A 117 -14.34 7.49 -8.38
N GLN A 118 -13.73 8.57 -8.88
CA GLN A 118 -12.97 8.53 -10.13
C GLN A 118 -11.73 7.63 -10.00
N SER A 119 -11.01 7.70 -8.88
CA SER A 119 -9.85 6.86 -8.62
C SER A 119 -10.22 5.38 -8.65
N ILE A 120 -11.32 4.98 -8.04
CA ILE A 120 -11.78 3.58 -8.03
C ILE A 120 -12.27 3.16 -9.42
N SER A 121 -13.04 4.00 -10.12
CA SER A 121 -13.58 3.67 -11.44
C SER A 121 -12.52 3.58 -12.53
N SER A 122 -11.34 4.16 -12.35
CA SER A 122 -10.26 4.13 -13.33
C SER A 122 -9.48 2.81 -13.35
N VAL A 123 -9.66 1.94 -12.33
CA VAL A 123 -9.02 0.61 -12.28
C VAL A 123 -9.90 -0.48 -12.92
N THR A 124 -11.05 -0.14 -13.45
CA THR A 124 -11.95 -1.11 -14.09
C THR A 124 -11.55 -1.37 -15.54
N GLY A 125 -11.65 -2.62 -16.00
CA GLY A 125 -11.40 -3.02 -17.37
C GLY A 125 -9.96 -3.42 -17.66
N GLY A 126 -9.45 -3.04 -18.84
CA GLY A 126 -8.12 -3.47 -19.33
C GLY A 126 -6.92 -3.07 -18.46
N GLU A 127 -7.08 -2.11 -17.55
CA GLU A 127 -6.01 -1.71 -16.63
C GLU A 127 -5.67 -2.79 -15.59
N LEU A 128 -6.64 -3.66 -15.23
CA LEU A 128 -6.39 -4.78 -14.33
C LEU A 128 -5.41 -5.80 -14.91
N ASN A 129 -5.33 -5.92 -16.23
CA ASN A 129 -4.38 -6.82 -16.90
C ASN A 129 -2.92 -6.38 -16.70
N ASN A 130 -2.70 -5.13 -16.36
CA ASN A 130 -1.37 -4.59 -16.08
C ASN A 130 -1.00 -4.66 -14.60
N ILE A 131 -1.87 -5.19 -13.76
CA ILE A 131 -1.67 -5.28 -12.32
C ILE A 131 -1.46 -6.74 -11.93
N ILE A 132 -0.44 -7.01 -11.13
CA ILE A 132 -0.20 -8.28 -10.49
C ILE A 132 0.01 -8.04 -9.00
N SER A 133 -0.61 -8.86 -8.16
CA SER A 133 -0.53 -8.74 -6.71
C SER A 133 -0.10 -10.05 -6.07
N ALA A 134 0.59 -9.94 -4.95
CA ALA A 134 0.99 -11.08 -4.14
C ALA A 134 0.67 -10.80 -2.66
N ILE A 135 0.18 -11.82 -1.96
CA ILE A 135 -0.19 -11.73 -0.55
C ILE A 135 0.82 -12.49 0.29
N GLY A 136 1.30 -11.88 1.36
CA GLY A 136 2.20 -12.45 2.34
C GLY A 136 1.52 -13.56 3.16
N SER A 137 2.33 -14.52 3.61
CA SER A 137 1.88 -15.69 4.37
C SER A 137 1.43 -15.40 5.81
N ASP A 138 1.78 -14.22 6.35
CA ASP A 138 1.37 -13.83 7.69
C ASP A 138 -0.09 -13.33 7.70
N GLN A 139 -1.00 -14.19 8.16
CA GLN A 139 -2.42 -13.86 8.23
C GLN A 139 -2.77 -12.91 9.38
N SER A 140 -1.91 -12.79 10.40
CA SER A 140 -2.11 -11.88 11.53
C SER A 140 -1.78 -10.44 11.17
N ALA A 141 -0.87 -10.24 10.22
CA ALA A 141 -0.45 -8.94 9.70
C ALA A 141 -0.38 -8.99 8.16
N PRO A 142 -1.53 -9.09 7.48
CA PRO A 142 -1.57 -9.28 6.03
C PRO A 142 -0.84 -8.15 5.31
N THR A 143 0.08 -8.55 4.47
CA THR A 143 0.89 -7.66 3.64
C THR A 143 0.65 -8.00 2.18
N THR A 144 0.45 -6.99 1.35
CA THR A 144 0.26 -7.17 -0.08
C THR A 144 1.33 -6.41 -0.84
N VAL A 145 1.96 -7.05 -1.82
CA VAL A 145 2.85 -6.40 -2.79
C VAL A 145 2.13 -6.38 -4.13
N THR A 146 1.99 -5.20 -4.70
CA THR A 146 1.33 -4.99 -6.00
C THR A 146 2.30 -4.35 -6.98
N PHE A 147 2.35 -4.86 -8.18
CA PHE A 147 3.12 -4.30 -9.29
C PHE A 147 2.18 -3.92 -10.42
N ASN A 148 2.27 -2.66 -10.84
CA ASN A 148 1.64 -2.16 -12.05
C ASN A 148 2.72 -2.08 -13.14
N THR A 149 2.59 -2.92 -14.15
CA THR A 149 3.57 -3.03 -15.25
C THR A 149 3.46 -1.90 -16.26
N THR A 150 2.29 -1.27 -16.36
CA THR A 150 2.06 -0.17 -17.29
C THR A 150 0.96 0.73 -16.77
N MET A 151 1.32 1.88 -16.22
CA MET A 151 0.36 2.88 -15.78
C MET A 151 -0.23 3.64 -16.98
N SER A 152 -1.54 3.75 -17.00
CA SER A 152 -2.23 4.60 -17.98
C SER A 152 -1.91 6.09 -17.78
N SER A 153 -2.11 6.91 -18.80
CA SER A 153 -1.93 8.37 -18.70
C SER A 153 -2.80 8.98 -17.59
N ARG A 154 -3.98 8.40 -17.32
CA ARG A 154 -4.88 8.83 -16.23
C ARG A 154 -4.26 8.52 -14.87
N GLN A 155 -3.71 7.32 -14.68
CA GLN A 155 -3.03 6.93 -13.44
C GLN A 155 -1.82 7.82 -13.18
N LYS A 156 -0.96 8.03 -14.17
CA LYS A 156 0.19 8.93 -14.07
C LYS A 156 -0.22 10.33 -13.61
N LYS A 157 -1.21 10.92 -14.27
CA LYS A 157 -1.73 12.25 -13.92
C LYS A 157 -2.33 12.28 -12.50
N SER A 158 -2.97 11.21 -12.06
CA SER A 158 -3.50 11.10 -10.70
C SER A 158 -2.37 11.16 -9.67
N PHE A 159 -1.30 10.38 -9.86
CA PHE A 159 -0.12 10.38 -8.99
C PHE A 159 0.65 11.70 -9.00
N GLU A 160 0.75 12.38 -10.15
CA GLU A 160 1.38 13.71 -10.25
C GLU A 160 0.63 14.78 -9.47
N THR A 161 -0.70 14.66 -9.40
CA THR A 161 -1.56 15.64 -8.71
C THR A 161 -1.92 15.24 -7.28
N GLU A 162 -1.46 14.09 -6.83
CA GLU A 162 -1.81 13.47 -5.54
C GLU A 162 -1.56 14.39 -4.35
N ASP A 163 -0.41 15.08 -4.29
CA ASP A 163 -0.10 16.00 -3.20
C ASP A 163 -1.12 17.13 -3.06
N LYS A 164 -1.61 17.65 -4.21
CA LYS A 164 -2.66 18.68 -4.23
C LYS A 164 -4.02 18.14 -3.81
N GLN A 165 -4.31 16.87 -4.16
CA GLN A 165 -5.54 16.20 -3.77
C GLN A 165 -5.56 15.92 -2.27
N PHE A 166 -4.45 15.42 -1.70
CA PHE A 166 -4.34 15.15 -0.26
C PHE A 166 -4.37 16.41 0.59
N SER A 167 -3.83 17.53 0.11
CA SER A 167 -3.93 18.79 0.84
C SER A 167 -5.39 19.24 1.05
N LYS A 168 -6.29 18.88 0.12
CA LYS A 168 -7.71 19.21 0.18
C LYS A 168 -8.56 18.12 0.83
N CYS A 169 -8.21 16.85 0.61
CA CYS A 169 -8.99 15.68 0.99
C CYS A 169 -8.33 14.85 2.10
N GLY A 170 -7.47 15.46 2.91
CA GLY A 170 -6.83 14.80 4.05
C GLY A 170 -7.80 14.33 5.14
N HIS A 171 -9.02 14.89 5.17
CA HIS A 171 -10.10 14.46 6.04
C HIS A 171 -11.38 14.28 5.24
N VAL A 172 -11.95 13.10 5.32
CA VAL A 172 -13.17 12.74 4.58
C VAL A 172 -14.16 12.04 5.50
N ALA A 173 -15.42 12.43 5.43
CA ALA A 173 -16.52 11.69 6.05
C ALA A 173 -17.29 10.93 4.97
N MET A 174 -17.57 9.66 5.23
CA MET A 174 -18.33 8.79 4.35
C MET A 174 -19.57 8.27 5.09
N ASP A 175 -20.73 8.34 4.46
CA ASP A 175 -21.96 7.73 4.94
C ASP A 175 -22.40 6.66 3.93
N LEU A 176 -22.46 5.43 4.38
CA LEU A 176 -22.95 4.31 3.63
C LEU A 176 -24.18 3.73 4.35
N GLN A 177 -25.36 4.00 3.82
CA GLN A 177 -26.62 3.48 4.37
C GLN A 177 -26.80 3.79 5.89
N GLY A 178 -26.41 5.00 6.32
CA GLY A 178 -26.49 5.43 7.71
C GLY A 178 -25.28 5.04 8.59
N HIS A 179 -24.34 4.25 8.05
CA HIS A 179 -23.06 3.96 8.73
C HIS A 179 -22.04 5.04 8.40
N LYS A 180 -21.76 5.89 9.37
CA LYS A 180 -20.80 6.99 9.24
C LYS A 180 -19.40 6.53 9.57
N THR A 181 -18.47 6.82 8.66
CA THR A 181 -17.04 6.57 8.81
C THR A 181 -16.29 7.86 8.50
N THR A 182 -15.31 8.18 9.33
CA THR A 182 -14.35 9.25 9.04
C THR A 182 -13.01 8.65 8.64
N MET A 183 -12.36 9.26 7.67
CA MET A 183 -11.02 8.87 7.22
C MET A 183 -10.10 10.07 7.26
N THR A 184 -8.91 9.86 7.81
CA THR A 184 -7.79 10.80 7.71
C THR A 184 -6.73 10.18 6.84
N MET A 185 -6.30 10.94 5.83
CA MET A 185 -5.33 10.50 4.84
C MET A 185 -4.11 11.42 4.87
N LYS A 186 -2.92 10.84 4.82
CA LYS A 186 -1.65 11.57 4.81
C LYS A 186 -0.69 10.95 3.82
N LEU A 187 -0.03 11.79 3.03
CA LEU A 187 1.06 11.40 2.16
C LEU A 187 2.38 11.91 2.74
N THR A 188 3.39 11.05 2.81
CA THR A 188 4.72 11.38 3.32
C THR A 188 5.77 10.88 2.34
N PRO A 189 6.68 11.72 1.82
CA PRO A 189 7.75 11.27 0.95
C PRO A 189 8.66 10.24 1.65
N ILE A 190 9.06 9.18 0.92
CA ILE A 190 10.07 8.22 1.37
C ILE A 190 11.41 8.63 0.76
N LYS A 191 12.43 8.75 1.60
CA LYS A 191 13.80 9.06 1.18
C LYS A 191 14.56 7.81 0.74
N GLY A 192 15.63 7.99 -0.04
CA GLY A 192 16.53 6.91 -0.44
C GLY A 192 16.16 6.21 -1.75
N TYR A 193 15.21 6.75 -2.52
CA TYR A 193 14.80 6.20 -3.82
C TYR A 193 14.92 7.21 -4.97
N GLN A 194 15.61 8.33 -4.76
CA GLN A 194 15.66 9.45 -5.71
C GLN A 194 16.33 9.06 -7.04
N ASP A 195 17.30 8.13 -6.98
CA ASP A 195 18.07 7.70 -8.15
C ASP A 195 17.32 6.69 -9.04
N ILE A 196 16.29 6.04 -8.49
CA ILE A 196 15.54 4.96 -9.17
C ILE A 196 14.07 5.30 -9.40
N SER A 197 13.59 6.42 -8.87
CA SER A 197 12.16 6.72 -8.81
C SER A 197 11.86 8.19 -9.04
N LYS A 198 10.82 8.45 -9.84
CA LYS A 198 10.23 9.79 -9.97
C LYS A 198 9.50 10.23 -8.70
N LYS A 199 8.93 9.27 -7.96
CA LYS A 199 8.18 9.51 -6.74
C LYS A 199 8.19 8.28 -5.86
N ALA A 200 8.54 8.45 -4.59
CA ALA A 200 8.41 7.45 -3.56
C ALA A 200 7.68 8.06 -2.36
N SER A 201 6.59 7.45 -1.93
CA SER A 201 5.76 7.99 -0.84
C SER A 201 5.12 6.90 0.00
N LEU A 202 4.87 7.24 1.27
CA LEU A 202 4.07 6.48 2.20
C LEU A 202 2.71 7.16 2.35
N TYR A 203 1.68 6.46 1.98
CA TYR A 203 0.30 6.82 2.18
C TYR A 203 -0.22 6.19 3.45
N THR A 204 -0.75 7.00 4.34
CA THR A 204 -1.34 6.55 5.60
C THR A 204 -2.83 6.87 5.59
N THR A 205 -3.66 5.87 5.84
CA THR A 205 -5.10 6.04 6.05
C THR A 205 -5.45 5.61 7.46
N VAL A 206 -6.12 6.47 8.19
CA VAL A 206 -6.72 6.14 9.49
C VAL A 206 -8.22 6.30 9.37
N SER A 207 -8.96 5.23 9.62
CA SER A 207 -10.42 5.22 9.55
C SER A 207 -11.03 4.92 10.92
N SER A 208 -12.20 5.51 11.17
CA SER A 208 -12.99 5.29 12.38
C SER A 208 -14.47 5.24 12.01
N SER A 209 -15.19 4.23 12.49
CA SER A 209 -16.64 4.08 12.31
C SER A 209 -17.35 4.35 13.62
N GLY A 210 -18.03 5.50 13.73
CA GLY A 210 -18.69 5.94 14.95
C GLY A 210 -17.70 6.00 16.13
N ASN A 211 -18.06 5.35 17.24
CA ASN A 211 -17.21 5.22 18.42
C ASN A 211 -16.34 3.94 18.40
N GLY A 212 -16.26 3.25 17.26
CA GLY A 212 -15.47 2.05 17.10
C GLY A 212 -13.95 2.30 17.13
N PRO A 213 -13.14 1.23 17.21
CA PRO A 213 -11.69 1.34 17.18
C PRO A 213 -11.22 1.96 15.85
N LYS A 214 -10.14 2.73 15.93
CA LYS A 214 -9.48 3.24 14.75
C LYS A 214 -8.70 2.11 14.07
N THR A 215 -8.83 2.02 12.75
CA THR A 215 -8.00 1.14 11.92
C THR A 215 -7.06 1.96 11.07
N SER A 216 -5.82 1.51 10.94
CA SER A 216 -4.81 2.16 10.13
C SER A 216 -4.37 1.23 9.00
N SER A 217 -4.09 1.81 7.84
CA SER A 217 -3.50 1.14 6.69
C SER A 217 -2.38 2.00 6.13
N TYR A 218 -1.30 1.37 5.75
CA TYR A 218 -0.10 2.03 5.26
C TYR A 218 0.26 1.46 3.89
N GLN A 219 0.47 2.36 2.93
CA GLN A 219 0.82 1.99 1.56
C GLN A 219 2.11 2.71 1.18
N ALA A 220 3.20 1.95 1.06
CA ALA A 220 4.46 2.46 0.57
C ALA A 220 4.56 2.17 -0.93
N TYR A 221 4.85 3.17 -1.75
CA TYR A 221 5.01 2.97 -3.18
C TYR A 221 6.24 3.68 -3.75
N VAL A 222 6.73 3.13 -4.84
CA VAL A 222 7.81 3.68 -5.67
C VAL A 222 7.35 3.67 -7.12
N TRP A 223 7.36 4.84 -7.76
CA TRP A 223 7.10 4.99 -9.18
C TRP A 223 8.40 4.79 -9.96
N LEU A 224 8.52 3.62 -10.58
CA LEU A 224 9.66 3.21 -11.38
C LEU A 224 9.48 3.62 -12.85
N ASN A 225 10.57 3.97 -13.50
CA ASN A 225 10.56 4.35 -14.91
C ASN A 225 9.47 5.42 -15.19
N ASP A 226 8.91 5.41 -16.42
CA ASP A 226 7.86 6.33 -16.81
C ASP A 226 6.44 5.81 -16.55
N ASP A 227 6.28 4.50 -16.34
CA ASP A 227 4.97 3.85 -16.33
C ASP A 227 4.83 2.64 -15.41
N GLN A 228 5.85 2.31 -14.62
CA GLN A 228 5.79 1.19 -13.70
C GLN A 228 5.74 1.65 -12.24
N MET A 229 5.02 0.91 -11.41
CA MET A 229 4.93 1.22 -9.99
C MET A 229 4.90 -0.07 -9.17
N ILE A 230 5.67 -0.08 -8.09
CA ILE A 230 5.56 -1.10 -7.03
C ILE A 230 4.96 -0.45 -5.80
N GLN A 231 4.05 -1.16 -5.18
CA GLN A 231 3.38 -0.74 -3.97
C GLN A 231 3.29 -1.88 -2.97
N VAL A 232 3.43 -1.54 -1.71
CA VAL A 232 3.20 -2.45 -0.58
C VAL A 232 2.16 -1.87 0.33
N THR A 233 1.17 -2.68 0.70
CA THR A 233 0.19 -2.35 1.72
C THR A 233 0.41 -3.23 2.94
N ALA A 234 0.41 -2.62 4.13
CA ALA A 234 0.59 -3.29 5.42
C ALA A 234 -0.19 -2.58 6.53
N GLN A 235 -0.25 -3.18 7.72
CA GLN A 235 -0.94 -2.62 8.89
C GLN A 235 -0.09 -1.60 9.65
N ASP A 236 1.22 -1.53 9.41
CA ASP A 236 2.11 -0.53 9.99
C ASP A 236 3.10 0.02 8.95
N ALA A 237 3.61 1.22 9.23
CA ALA A 237 4.47 1.96 8.32
C ALA A 237 5.85 1.31 8.11
N GLN A 238 6.40 0.69 9.15
CA GLN A 238 7.71 0.05 9.10
C GLN A 238 7.65 -1.20 8.23
N THR A 239 6.64 -2.04 8.42
CA THR A 239 6.40 -3.24 7.60
C THR A 239 6.17 -2.85 6.13
N ALA A 240 5.36 -1.82 5.85
CA ALA A 240 5.14 -1.37 4.49
C ALA A 240 6.46 -0.96 3.80
N GLN A 241 7.29 -0.14 4.45
CA GLN A 241 8.56 0.34 3.88
C GLN A 241 9.63 -0.75 3.80
N SER A 242 9.78 -1.59 4.84
CA SER A 242 10.77 -2.69 4.82
C SER A 242 10.43 -3.75 3.79
N THR A 243 9.14 -4.07 3.62
CA THR A 243 8.69 -5.00 2.58
C THR A 243 8.90 -4.40 1.18
N LEU A 244 8.63 -3.10 0.99
CA LEU A 244 8.92 -2.42 -0.27
C LEU A 244 10.40 -2.50 -0.63
N LYS A 245 11.30 -2.17 0.32
CA LYS A 245 12.75 -2.30 0.12
C LYS A 245 13.14 -3.74 -0.24
N SER A 246 12.63 -4.72 0.48
CA SER A 246 12.93 -6.14 0.23
C SER A 246 12.40 -6.61 -1.14
N ALA A 247 11.24 -6.14 -1.58
CA ALA A 247 10.70 -6.43 -2.90
C ALA A 247 11.55 -5.81 -4.02
N LEU A 248 11.98 -4.56 -3.86
CA LEU A 248 12.88 -3.89 -4.81
C LEU A 248 14.24 -4.60 -4.90
N ASN A 249 14.79 -5.07 -3.77
CA ASN A 249 16.00 -5.89 -3.74
C ASN A 249 15.81 -7.24 -4.45
N ALA A 250 14.68 -7.90 -4.23
CA ALA A 250 14.37 -9.18 -4.89
C ALA A 250 14.29 -9.02 -6.41
N LEU A 251 13.80 -7.87 -6.88
CA LEU A 251 13.71 -7.50 -8.29
C LEU A 251 15.04 -6.99 -8.89
N GLY A 252 16.08 -6.83 -8.06
CA GLY A 252 17.39 -6.33 -8.50
C GLY A 252 17.40 -4.84 -8.84
N ILE A 253 16.49 -4.05 -8.27
CA ILE A 253 16.37 -2.60 -8.51
C ILE A 253 17.23 -1.81 -7.52
N VAL A 254 17.35 -2.27 -6.28
CA VAL A 254 18.21 -1.69 -5.23
C VAL A 254 19.17 -2.76 -4.74
N GLU A 255 20.38 -2.36 -4.44
CA GLU A 255 21.35 -3.24 -3.79
C GLU A 255 21.07 -3.39 -2.28
N LYS A 256 21.60 -4.47 -1.70
CA LYS A 256 21.40 -4.85 -0.29
C LYS A 256 22.05 -3.87 0.69
#